data_bbe2a72e8956819e7fdb40327fb55177
#
_entry.id   bbe2a72e8956819e7fdb40327fb55177
#
_cell.length_a   1.000
_cell.length_b   1.000
_cell.length_c   1.000
_cell.angle_alpha   90.00
_cell.angle_beta   90.00
_cell.angle_gamma   90.00
#
_symmetry.space_group_name_H-M   'P 1'
#
loop_
_entity.id
_entity.type
_entity.pdbx_description
1 polymer ?
#
loop_
_entity_poly.entity_id
_entity_poly.type
_entity_poly.pdbx_seq_one_letter_code
_entity_poly.pdbx_strand_id
1 'polypeptide(L)'
;MSRVKRPKQFLDVLGTGETLLQAAYKRAEMICPVENIYVVTSGMYSDLVSENLPSLPKDNILCEPVRRNTAPCIAYAMAKIENRCKDALVLVMPSDHLIMDTDNFIAQIQKGFRLAERQEVLICLGIKASYPNTGYGYIQYMDNMCATGDCGIKKVKLFTEKPAYEMACSFVESGDFLWNAGIFVWSAKAIKNAFAKFLPEVADVLNKGMEVLDTDKEAAFIEEAYSICPSISIDYGVMEK
;
A
#
# COMPACT_ATOMS: atom_id res chain seq x y z
N MET A 1 8.20 22.07 -3.12
CA MET A 1 8.03 22.07 -1.66
C MET A 1 8.74 20.91 -0.97
N SER A 2 8.77 19.71 -1.52
CA SER A 2 9.50 18.58 -0.91
C SER A 2 11.00 18.76 -1.07
N ARG A 3 11.76 18.68 0.02
CA ARG A 3 13.23 18.70 0.04
C ARG A 3 13.71 17.32 0.50
N VAL A 4 14.89 16.87 0.05
CA VAL A 4 15.48 15.60 0.49
C VAL A 4 15.52 15.48 2.01
N LYS A 5 15.82 16.58 2.73
CA LYS A 5 15.85 16.60 4.19
C LYS A 5 14.48 16.57 4.87
N ARG A 6 13.38 16.92 4.18
CA ARG A 6 12.01 16.93 4.72
C ARG A 6 11.01 16.65 3.60
N PRO A 7 10.74 15.38 3.31
CA PRO A 7 9.73 14.96 2.32
C PRO A 7 8.32 15.46 2.64
N LYS A 8 7.43 15.44 1.64
CA LYS A 8 6.10 16.04 1.72
C LYS A 8 5.23 15.45 2.84
N GLN A 9 5.37 14.16 3.14
CA GLN A 9 4.62 13.50 4.20
C GLN A 9 4.87 14.07 5.61
N PHE A 10 6.02 14.72 5.83
CA PHE A 10 6.37 15.39 7.08
C PHE A 10 6.02 16.89 7.08
N LEU A 11 5.23 17.35 6.11
CA LEU A 11 4.81 18.75 6.01
C LEU A 11 3.33 18.87 6.39
N ASP A 12 2.99 19.92 7.10
CA ASP A 12 1.63 20.42 7.21
C ASP A 12 1.29 21.19 5.92
N VAL A 13 0.72 20.48 4.95
CA VAL A 13 0.39 21.06 3.63
C VAL A 13 -0.90 21.87 3.68
N LEU A 14 -1.76 21.60 4.64
CA LEU A 14 -3.08 22.20 4.76
C LEU A 14 -3.15 23.35 5.78
N GLY A 15 -2.08 23.55 6.60
CA GLY A 15 -2.09 24.53 7.68
C GLY A 15 -3.02 24.14 8.83
N THR A 16 -3.25 22.85 9.04
CA THR A 16 -4.10 22.30 10.10
C THR A 16 -3.36 22.02 11.41
N GLY A 17 -2.06 22.19 11.42
CA GLY A 17 -1.17 21.80 12.53
C GLY A 17 -0.75 20.32 12.48
N GLU A 18 -1.14 19.59 11.43
CA GLU A 18 -0.85 18.17 11.25
C GLU A 18 -0.10 17.89 9.94
N THR A 19 0.90 17.01 10.00
CA THR A 19 1.56 16.52 8.79
C THR A 19 0.69 15.49 8.06
N LEU A 20 0.96 15.27 6.76
CA LEU A 20 0.24 14.23 6.00
C LEU A 20 0.42 12.84 6.62
N LEU A 21 1.61 12.54 7.15
CA LEU A 21 1.89 11.29 7.86
C LEU A 21 1.02 11.16 9.12
N GLN A 22 0.91 12.21 9.93
CA GLN A 22 0.04 12.20 11.12
C GLN A 22 -1.43 12.02 10.76
N ALA A 23 -1.89 12.67 9.70
CA ALA A 23 -3.27 12.49 9.22
C ALA A 23 -3.51 11.05 8.71
N ALA A 24 -2.54 10.43 8.03
CA ALA A 24 -2.63 9.03 7.61
C ALA A 24 -2.62 8.07 8.82
N TYR A 25 -1.77 8.34 9.80
CA TYR A 25 -1.67 7.54 11.02
C TYR A 25 -2.98 7.59 11.83
N LYS A 26 -3.56 8.76 12.06
CA LYS A 26 -4.87 8.90 12.74
C LYS A 26 -5.98 8.12 12.04
N ARG A 27 -5.99 8.07 10.71
CA ARG A 27 -6.93 7.23 9.97
C ARG A 27 -6.71 5.74 10.22
N ALA A 28 -5.44 5.32 10.33
CA ALA A 28 -5.11 3.92 10.65
C ALA A 28 -5.55 3.55 12.08
N GLU A 29 -5.36 4.44 13.07
CA GLU A 29 -5.83 4.26 14.46
C GLU A 29 -7.35 4.07 14.58
N MET A 30 -8.13 4.62 13.63
CA MET A 30 -9.58 4.38 13.58
C MET A 30 -9.95 2.99 13.04
N ILE A 31 -8.98 2.27 12.45
CA ILE A 31 -9.19 0.96 11.80
C ILE A 31 -8.63 -0.18 12.65
N CYS A 32 -7.46 0.00 13.25
CA CYS A 32 -6.80 -1.03 14.05
C CYS A 32 -6.00 -0.44 15.21
N PRO A 33 -5.68 -1.26 16.24
CA PRO A 33 -4.79 -0.87 17.34
C PRO A 33 -3.41 -0.44 16.84
N VAL A 34 -2.75 0.47 17.60
CA VAL A 34 -1.43 1.03 17.24
C VAL A 34 -0.34 -0.02 17.03
N GLU A 35 -0.42 -1.11 17.76
CA GLU A 35 0.50 -2.25 17.69
C GLU A 35 0.48 -2.94 16.31
N ASN A 36 -0.61 -2.76 15.58
CA ASN A 36 -0.82 -3.33 14.24
C ASN A 36 -0.56 -2.33 13.11
N ILE A 37 -0.11 -1.12 13.43
CA ILE A 37 0.27 -0.10 12.45
C ILE A 37 1.76 -0.18 12.20
N TYR A 38 2.16 -0.28 10.93
CA TYR A 38 3.55 -0.27 10.48
C TYR A 38 3.79 0.91 9.57
N VAL A 39 4.95 1.53 9.72
CA VAL A 39 5.44 2.57 8.80
C VAL A 39 6.72 2.09 8.14
N VAL A 40 6.69 1.90 6.82
CA VAL A 40 7.89 1.57 6.05
C VAL A 40 8.49 2.85 5.50
N THR A 41 9.77 3.07 5.75
CA THR A 41 10.47 4.29 5.36
C THR A 41 11.95 4.01 5.05
N SER A 42 12.64 4.96 4.45
CA SER A 42 14.11 4.90 4.38
C SER A 42 14.71 5.13 5.77
N GLY A 43 15.79 4.42 6.13
CA GLY A 43 16.46 4.57 7.41
C GLY A 43 16.82 6.01 7.78
N MET A 44 17.09 6.87 6.77
CA MET A 44 17.38 8.30 6.99
C MET A 44 16.20 9.11 7.54
N TYR A 45 14.97 8.58 7.53
CA TYR A 45 13.77 9.24 8.02
C TYR A 45 13.18 8.59 9.29
N SER A 46 13.83 7.59 9.85
CA SER A 46 13.37 6.88 11.05
C SER A 46 13.10 7.85 12.23
N ASP A 47 14.03 8.75 12.49
CA ASP A 47 13.89 9.75 13.57
C ASP A 47 12.70 10.69 13.29
N LEU A 48 12.54 11.16 12.05
CA LEU A 48 11.39 11.99 11.67
C LEU A 48 10.05 11.25 11.84
N VAL A 49 9.99 9.95 11.57
CA VAL A 49 8.78 9.15 11.83
C VAL A 49 8.53 9.08 13.32
N SER A 50 9.54 8.76 14.14
CA SER A 50 9.42 8.70 15.60
C SER A 50 9.00 10.03 16.23
N GLU A 51 9.51 11.14 15.72
CA GLU A 51 9.13 12.50 16.18
C GLU A 51 7.67 12.84 15.82
N ASN A 52 7.22 12.45 14.62
CA ASN A 52 5.85 12.71 14.17
C ASN A 52 4.82 11.77 14.80
N LEU A 53 5.21 10.55 15.12
CA LEU A 53 4.34 9.48 15.62
C LEU A 53 4.88 8.88 16.93
N PRO A 54 4.87 9.62 18.03
CA PRO A 54 5.49 9.19 19.29
C PRO A 54 4.80 7.98 19.94
N SER A 55 3.54 7.70 19.59
CA SER A 55 2.79 6.52 20.07
C SER A 55 3.04 5.25 19.24
N LEU A 56 3.66 5.36 18.06
CA LEU A 56 3.97 4.20 17.23
C LEU A 56 5.12 3.39 17.85
N PRO A 57 4.97 2.07 18.06
CA PRO A 57 6.08 1.23 18.54
C PRO A 57 7.29 1.34 17.59
N LYS A 58 8.49 1.47 18.16
CA LYS A 58 9.72 1.62 17.36
C LYS A 58 9.97 0.43 16.42
N ASP A 59 9.63 -0.77 16.87
CA ASP A 59 9.76 -2.00 16.09
C ASP A 59 8.79 -2.07 14.89
N ASN A 60 7.82 -1.17 14.84
CA ASN A 60 6.88 -1.01 13.72
C ASN A 60 7.34 0.06 12.71
N ILE A 61 8.49 0.70 12.94
CA ILE A 61 9.14 1.57 11.96
C ILE A 61 10.13 0.71 11.16
N LEU A 62 9.71 0.26 10.00
CA LEU A 62 10.50 -0.61 9.14
C LEU A 62 11.39 0.22 8.22
N CYS A 63 12.71 0.07 8.35
CA CYS A 63 13.69 0.87 7.63
C CYS A 63 14.21 0.14 6.40
N GLU A 64 13.93 0.67 5.22
CA GLU A 64 14.54 0.21 3.97
C GLU A 64 15.98 0.76 3.87
N PRO A 65 16.98 -0.09 3.66
CA PRO A 65 18.38 0.36 3.51
C PRO A 65 18.60 1.10 2.19
N VAL A 66 17.88 0.70 1.14
CA VAL A 66 17.91 1.32 -0.18
C VAL A 66 16.50 1.28 -0.80
N ARG A 67 16.16 2.28 -1.60
CA ARG A 67 14.85 2.34 -2.27
C ARG A 67 14.75 1.32 -3.39
N ARG A 68 13.77 0.43 -3.32
CA ARG A 68 13.46 -0.59 -4.34
C ARG A 68 12.01 -0.51 -4.83
N ASN A 69 11.38 0.67 -4.72
CA ASN A 69 9.97 0.88 -5.08
C ASN A 69 9.00 0.12 -4.15
N THR A 70 7.71 0.05 -4.50
CA THR A 70 6.66 -0.36 -3.56
C THR A 70 6.52 -1.86 -3.36
N ALA A 71 6.91 -2.72 -4.32
CA ALA A 71 6.76 -4.17 -4.12
C ALA A 71 7.68 -4.73 -3.04
N PRO A 72 9.01 -4.48 -3.00
CA PRO A 72 9.86 -4.92 -1.89
C PRO A 72 9.48 -4.28 -0.55
N CYS A 73 9.07 -3.00 -0.57
CA CYS A 73 8.56 -2.28 0.60
C CYS A 73 7.37 -3.02 1.24
N ILE A 74 6.35 -3.35 0.44
CA ILE A 74 5.17 -4.08 0.88
C ILE A 74 5.55 -5.51 1.31
N ALA A 75 6.40 -6.19 0.54
CA ALA A 75 6.80 -7.56 0.86
C ALA A 75 7.55 -7.65 2.21
N TYR A 76 8.39 -6.68 2.54
CA TYR A 76 9.05 -6.61 3.86
C TYR A 76 8.02 -6.43 4.98
N ALA A 77 7.10 -5.48 4.85
CA ALA A 77 6.04 -5.30 5.84
C ALA A 77 5.17 -6.56 5.98
N MET A 78 4.84 -7.21 4.86
CA MET A 78 4.07 -8.45 4.86
C MET A 78 4.79 -9.59 5.57
N ALA A 79 6.10 -9.73 5.39
CA ALA A 79 6.91 -10.73 6.09
C ALA A 79 6.85 -10.51 7.62
N LYS A 80 6.97 -9.26 8.09
CA LYS A 80 6.82 -8.90 9.51
C LYS A 80 5.42 -9.23 10.05
N ILE A 81 4.39 -8.86 9.29
CA ILE A 81 3.00 -9.09 9.70
C ILE A 81 2.69 -10.59 9.73
N GLU A 82 3.10 -11.36 8.71
CA GLU A 82 2.88 -12.81 8.65
C GLU A 82 3.59 -13.55 9.78
N ASN A 83 4.79 -13.11 10.17
CA ASN A 83 5.53 -13.68 11.30
C ASN A 83 4.75 -13.57 12.62
N ARG A 84 3.95 -12.50 12.78
CA ARG A 84 3.11 -12.26 13.96
C ARG A 84 1.69 -12.83 13.83
N CYS A 85 1.09 -12.76 12.63
CA CYS A 85 -0.28 -13.19 12.37
C CYS A 85 -0.43 -13.68 10.93
N LYS A 86 -0.56 -15.00 10.75
CA LYS A 86 -0.67 -15.64 9.42
C LYS A 86 -1.97 -15.31 8.68
N ASP A 87 -3.04 -15.06 9.43
CA ASP A 87 -4.38 -14.77 8.90
C ASP A 87 -4.71 -13.27 8.90
N ALA A 88 -3.67 -12.41 8.94
CA ALA A 88 -3.86 -10.97 8.99
C ALA A 88 -4.59 -10.45 7.74
N LEU A 89 -5.54 -9.54 7.97
CA LEU A 89 -6.10 -8.67 6.95
C LEU A 89 -5.31 -7.35 6.95
N VAL A 90 -4.85 -6.93 5.79
CA VAL A 90 -3.90 -5.83 5.67
C VAL A 90 -4.45 -4.73 4.78
N LEU A 91 -4.35 -3.50 5.26
CA LEU A 91 -4.53 -2.27 4.50
C LEU A 91 -3.16 -1.67 4.22
N VAL A 92 -2.87 -1.43 2.95
CA VAL A 92 -1.71 -0.66 2.50
C VAL A 92 -2.20 0.68 2.00
N MET A 93 -1.62 1.78 2.50
CA MET A 93 -1.97 3.13 2.05
C MET A 93 -0.75 4.05 2.02
N PRO A 94 -0.67 4.98 1.06
CA PRO A 94 0.35 6.01 1.03
C PRO A 94 0.24 6.96 2.23
N SER A 95 1.38 7.40 2.77
CA SER A 95 1.46 8.31 3.89
C SER A 95 1.25 9.79 3.54
N ASP A 96 1.03 10.10 2.26
CA ASP A 96 1.00 11.47 1.74
C ASP A 96 -0.31 11.83 1.02
N HIS A 97 -1.35 11.00 1.18
CA HIS A 97 -2.67 11.23 0.60
C HIS A 97 -3.56 12.03 1.54
N LEU A 98 -4.22 13.03 0.96
CA LEU A 98 -5.29 13.76 1.61
C LEU A 98 -6.62 13.03 1.34
N ILE A 99 -7.31 12.66 2.42
CA ILE A 99 -8.65 12.04 2.39
C ILE A 99 -9.59 12.94 3.17
N MET A 100 -10.55 13.57 2.46
CA MET A 100 -11.45 14.55 3.06
C MET A 100 -12.64 13.90 3.77
N ASP A 101 -13.13 12.78 3.25
CA ASP A 101 -14.26 12.02 3.82
C ASP A 101 -13.73 10.75 4.49
N THR A 102 -13.27 10.91 5.72
CA THR A 102 -12.67 9.82 6.50
C THR A 102 -13.68 8.72 6.83
N ASP A 103 -14.94 9.08 7.15
CA ASP A 103 -15.97 8.11 7.53
C ASP A 103 -16.33 7.21 6.34
N ASN A 104 -16.52 7.78 5.17
CA ASN A 104 -16.75 7.00 3.96
C ASN A 104 -15.53 6.15 3.59
N PHE A 105 -14.32 6.70 3.72
CA PHE A 105 -13.09 5.93 3.51
C PHE A 105 -13.06 4.67 4.40
N ILE A 106 -13.27 4.83 5.71
CA ILE A 106 -13.29 3.70 6.66
C ILE A 106 -14.38 2.69 6.29
N ALA A 107 -15.57 3.16 5.93
CA ALA A 107 -16.67 2.29 5.51
C ALA A 107 -16.31 1.44 4.27
N GLN A 108 -15.60 2.03 3.28
CA GLN A 108 -15.13 1.28 2.11
C GLN A 108 -14.02 0.28 2.47
N ILE A 109 -13.06 0.66 3.32
CA ILE A 109 -12.01 -0.25 3.79
C ILE A 109 -12.62 -1.46 4.53
N GLN A 110 -13.60 -1.23 5.40
CA GLN A 110 -14.30 -2.31 6.11
C GLN A 110 -15.05 -3.27 5.16
N LYS A 111 -15.62 -2.76 4.06
CA LYS A 111 -16.18 -3.64 3.00
C LYS A 111 -15.07 -4.49 2.36
N GLY A 112 -13.93 -3.88 2.06
CA GLY A 112 -12.76 -4.57 1.53
C GLY A 112 -12.30 -5.70 2.47
N PHE A 113 -12.17 -5.42 3.75
CA PHE A 113 -11.79 -6.45 4.75
C PHE A 113 -12.78 -7.61 4.81
N ARG A 114 -14.09 -7.34 4.82
CA ARG A 114 -15.10 -8.41 4.79
C ARG A 114 -15.01 -9.32 3.55
N LEU A 115 -14.61 -8.77 2.40
CA LEU A 115 -14.39 -9.57 1.21
C LEU A 115 -13.08 -10.35 1.28
N ALA A 116 -11.98 -9.70 1.67
CA ALA A 116 -10.65 -10.32 1.78
C ALA A 116 -10.60 -11.44 2.84
N GLU A 117 -11.45 -11.38 3.88
CA GLU A 117 -11.60 -12.41 4.87
C GLU A 117 -12.20 -13.71 4.28
N ARG A 118 -13.11 -13.57 3.31
CA ARG A 118 -13.86 -14.69 2.73
C ARG A 118 -13.26 -15.23 1.43
N GLN A 119 -12.48 -14.42 0.75
CA GLN A 119 -11.95 -14.74 -0.57
C GLN A 119 -10.48 -14.32 -0.70
N GLU A 120 -9.68 -15.12 -1.38
CA GLU A 120 -8.30 -14.78 -1.72
C GLU A 120 -8.29 -13.79 -2.90
N VAL A 121 -8.54 -12.52 -2.61
CA VAL A 121 -8.59 -11.44 -3.60
C VAL A 121 -7.65 -10.29 -3.21
N LEU A 122 -7.18 -9.57 -4.22
CA LEU A 122 -6.48 -8.30 -4.06
C LEU A 122 -7.47 -7.18 -4.41
N ILE A 123 -7.67 -6.25 -3.50
CA ILE A 123 -8.61 -5.15 -3.63
C ILE A 123 -7.84 -3.84 -3.73
N CYS A 124 -8.20 -2.98 -4.68
CA CYS A 124 -7.69 -1.63 -4.80
C CYS A 124 -8.82 -0.60 -4.71
N LEU A 125 -8.54 0.55 -4.09
CA LEU A 125 -9.45 1.68 -4.09
C LEU A 125 -9.35 2.42 -5.42
N GLY A 126 -10.52 2.63 -6.05
CA GLY A 126 -10.66 3.45 -7.24
C GLY A 126 -11.25 4.82 -6.91
N ILE A 127 -10.73 5.85 -7.55
CA ILE A 127 -11.24 7.23 -7.48
C ILE A 127 -11.77 7.60 -8.86
N LYS A 128 -12.93 8.27 -8.90
CA LYS A 128 -13.52 8.71 -10.19
C LYS A 128 -12.54 9.59 -10.96
N ALA A 129 -12.19 9.17 -12.16
CA ALA A 129 -11.34 9.93 -13.06
C ALA A 129 -12.13 11.15 -13.59
N SER A 130 -11.66 12.36 -13.31
CA SER A 130 -12.31 13.62 -13.70
C SER A 130 -11.61 14.35 -14.84
N TYR A 131 -10.34 13.96 -15.16
CA TYR A 131 -9.56 14.50 -16.26
C TYR A 131 -8.47 13.50 -16.67
N PRO A 132 -7.92 13.57 -17.90
CA PRO A 132 -6.85 12.68 -18.32
C PRO A 132 -5.54 13.03 -17.61
N ASN A 133 -5.04 12.12 -16.79
CA ASN A 133 -3.78 12.26 -16.05
C ASN A 133 -2.85 11.08 -16.36
N THR A 134 -1.70 11.35 -16.92
CA THR A 134 -0.70 10.32 -17.29
C THR A 134 0.18 9.88 -16.11
N GLY A 135 0.06 10.51 -14.94
CA GLY A 135 0.80 10.18 -13.74
C GLY A 135 0.10 9.14 -12.84
N TYR A 136 -1.14 8.74 -13.17
CA TYR A 136 -1.94 7.80 -12.38
C TYR A 136 -2.13 6.46 -13.10
N GLY A 137 -2.36 5.41 -12.32
CA GLY A 137 -2.90 4.15 -12.80
C GLY A 137 -4.41 4.26 -13.04
N TYR A 138 -4.92 3.50 -13.99
CA TYR A 138 -6.34 3.41 -14.34
C TYR A 138 -6.85 1.99 -14.16
N ILE A 139 -8.05 1.87 -13.61
CA ILE A 139 -8.72 0.61 -13.31
C ILE A 139 -10.04 0.58 -14.08
N GLN A 140 -10.15 -0.27 -15.10
CA GLN A 140 -11.43 -0.57 -15.73
C GLN A 140 -12.19 -1.59 -14.90
N TYR A 141 -13.45 -1.33 -14.61
CA TYR A 141 -14.30 -2.24 -13.86
C TYR A 141 -15.44 -2.80 -14.68
N MET A 142 -16.03 -3.90 -14.22
CA MET A 142 -17.22 -4.52 -14.82
C MET A 142 -18.47 -4.05 -14.06
N ASP A 143 -19.37 -3.35 -14.74
CA ASP A 143 -20.58 -2.79 -14.11
C ASP A 143 -21.57 -3.87 -13.61
N ASN A 144 -21.62 -5.02 -14.28
CA ASN A 144 -22.62 -6.06 -14.04
C ASN A 144 -22.19 -7.13 -13.02
N MET A 145 -21.07 -6.97 -12.35
CA MET A 145 -20.56 -7.94 -11.40
C MET A 145 -20.26 -7.30 -10.06
N CYS A 146 -21.28 -7.21 -9.20
CA CYS A 146 -21.05 -7.10 -7.76
C CYS A 146 -20.32 -8.37 -7.30
N ALA A 147 -19.13 -8.25 -6.74
CA ALA A 147 -18.33 -9.41 -6.33
C ALA A 147 -19.00 -10.25 -5.22
N THR A 148 -20.01 -9.70 -4.53
CA THR A 148 -20.65 -10.38 -3.36
C THR A 148 -22.09 -9.95 -3.05
N GLY A 149 -22.81 -9.30 -3.98
CA GLY A 149 -24.12 -8.69 -3.65
C GLY A 149 -24.01 -7.39 -2.84
N ASP A 150 -22.81 -6.98 -2.47
CA ASP A 150 -22.55 -5.71 -1.77
C ASP A 150 -22.27 -4.63 -2.83
N CYS A 151 -23.22 -3.72 -3.03
CA CYS A 151 -23.16 -2.65 -4.03
C CYS A 151 -22.01 -1.67 -3.72
N GLY A 152 -20.83 -1.91 -4.27
CA GLY A 152 -19.66 -1.03 -4.09
C GLY A 152 -18.32 -1.68 -4.42
N ILE A 153 -18.23 -3.02 -4.42
CA ILE A 153 -17.02 -3.73 -4.85
C ILE A 153 -17.27 -4.31 -6.23
N LYS A 154 -16.47 -3.90 -7.21
CA LYS A 154 -16.59 -4.31 -8.60
C LYS A 154 -15.40 -5.19 -8.99
N LYS A 155 -15.61 -6.09 -9.95
CA LYS A 155 -14.51 -6.87 -10.51
C LYS A 155 -13.69 -5.99 -11.46
N VAL A 156 -12.36 -6.03 -11.31
CA VAL A 156 -11.45 -5.37 -12.24
C VAL A 156 -11.44 -6.14 -13.56
N LYS A 157 -11.51 -5.40 -14.67
CA LYS A 157 -11.39 -5.92 -16.03
C LYS A 157 -9.98 -5.67 -16.58
N LEU A 158 -9.44 -4.49 -16.33
CA LEU A 158 -8.12 -4.07 -16.77
C LEU A 158 -7.51 -3.13 -15.75
N PHE A 159 -6.21 -3.24 -15.54
CA PHE A 159 -5.40 -2.30 -14.78
C PHE A 159 -4.30 -1.79 -15.71
N THR A 160 -4.11 -0.49 -15.80
CA THR A 160 -3.08 0.14 -16.66
C THR A 160 -2.38 1.24 -15.89
N GLU A 161 -1.11 1.08 -15.65
CA GLU A 161 -0.31 2.07 -14.92
C GLU A 161 0.27 3.11 -15.88
N LYS A 162 0.04 4.40 -15.59
CA LYS A 162 0.60 5.56 -16.30
C LYS A 162 0.48 5.48 -17.82
N PRO A 163 -0.75 5.47 -18.38
CA PRO A 163 -0.97 5.37 -19.82
C PRO A 163 -0.46 6.62 -20.58
N ALA A 164 -0.30 6.48 -21.89
CA ALA A 164 -0.12 7.63 -22.77
C ALA A 164 -1.34 8.57 -22.73
N TYR A 165 -1.15 9.85 -23.06
CA TYR A 165 -2.18 10.87 -22.92
C TYR A 165 -3.47 10.55 -23.70
N GLU A 166 -3.34 10.10 -24.94
CA GLU A 166 -4.48 9.73 -25.79
C GLU A 166 -5.31 8.59 -25.19
N MET A 167 -4.61 7.62 -24.57
CA MET A 167 -5.26 6.52 -23.87
C MET A 167 -5.95 7.01 -22.60
N ALA A 168 -5.32 7.91 -21.84
CA ALA A 168 -5.93 8.52 -20.65
C ALA A 168 -7.20 9.31 -21.00
N CYS A 169 -7.24 10.04 -22.12
CA CYS A 169 -8.42 10.71 -22.66
C CYS A 169 -9.55 9.69 -22.92
N SER A 170 -9.25 8.62 -23.65
CA SER A 170 -10.22 7.57 -23.96
C SER A 170 -10.77 6.90 -22.70
N PHE A 171 -9.94 6.69 -21.67
CA PHE A 171 -10.37 6.13 -20.39
C PHE A 171 -11.33 7.03 -19.62
N VAL A 172 -11.10 8.35 -19.64
CA VAL A 172 -12.01 9.30 -18.99
C VAL A 172 -13.33 9.42 -19.76
N GLU A 173 -13.28 9.45 -21.09
CA GLU A 173 -14.45 9.56 -21.96
C GLU A 173 -15.37 8.32 -21.88
N SER A 174 -14.81 7.12 -21.73
CA SER A 174 -15.58 5.88 -21.63
C SER A 174 -16.44 5.80 -20.35
N GLY A 175 -16.00 6.46 -19.27
CA GLY A 175 -16.75 6.57 -18.01
C GLY A 175 -16.70 5.32 -17.11
N ASP A 176 -16.06 4.23 -17.54
CA ASP A 176 -15.94 2.95 -16.81
C ASP A 176 -14.54 2.74 -16.22
N PHE A 177 -13.74 3.81 -16.15
CA PHE A 177 -12.42 3.81 -15.51
C PHE A 177 -12.38 4.66 -14.25
N LEU A 178 -11.63 4.16 -13.26
CA LEU A 178 -11.27 4.86 -12.04
C LEU A 178 -9.75 5.07 -12.01
N TRP A 179 -9.27 6.11 -11.34
CA TRP A 179 -7.86 6.19 -10.98
C TRP A 179 -7.52 5.22 -9.85
N ASN A 180 -6.39 4.58 -9.94
CA ASN A 180 -5.82 3.81 -8.84
C ASN A 180 -5.37 4.77 -7.73
N ALA A 181 -5.93 4.62 -6.53
CA ALA A 181 -5.54 5.40 -5.37
C ALA A 181 -4.22 4.92 -4.74
N GLY A 182 -3.66 3.79 -5.18
CA GLY A 182 -2.51 3.18 -4.50
C GLY A 182 -2.83 2.69 -3.09
N ILE A 183 -4.11 2.45 -2.80
CA ILE A 183 -4.61 1.95 -1.52
C ILE A 183 -5.15 0.55 -1.77
N PHE A 184 -4.65 -0.43 -1.00
CA PHE A 184 -4.92 -1.84 -1.23
C PHE A 184 -5.39 -2.54 0.04
N VAL A 185 -6.27 -3.52 -0.14
CA VAL A 185 -6.74 -4.40 0.94
C VAL A 185 -6.64 -5.85 0.48
N TRP A 186 -6.08 -6.70 1.33
CA TRP A 186 -5.95 -8.14 1.08
C TRP A 186 -5.74 -8.93 2.37
N SER A 187 -5.84 -10.26 2.29
CA SER A 187 -5.31 -11.15 3.33
C SER A 187 -3.81 -11.39 3.12
N ALA A 188 -3.07 -11.67 4.20
CA ALA A 188 -1.66 -12.04 4.13
C ALA A 188 -1.44 -13.21 3.17
N LYS A 189 -2.33 -14.20 3.18
CA LYS A 189 -2.31 -15.35 2.28
C LYS A 189 -2.45 -14.94 0.80
N ALA A 190 -3.41 -14.07 0.48
CA ALA A 190 -3.67 -13.66 -0.90
C ALA A 190 -2.47 -12.94 -1.53
N ILE A 191 -1.89 -11.98 -0.80
CA ILE A 191 -0.73 -11.23 -1.32
C ILE A 191 0.52 -12.10 -1.38
N LYS A 192 0.74 -13.01 -0.43
CA LYS A 192 1.85 -13.98 -0.46
C LYS A 192 1.78 -14.85 -1.72
N ASN A 193 0.59 -15.39 -2.03
CA ASN A 193 0.38 -16.18 -3.24
C ASN A 193 0.62 -15.34 -4.51
N ALA A 194 0.20 -14.07 -4.50
CA ALA A 194 0.45 -13.17 -5.63
C ALA A 194 1.95 -12.87 -5.81
N PHE A 195 2.71 -12.60 -4.73
CA PHE A 195 4.16 -12.44 -4.81
C PHE A 195 4.85 -13.70 -5.32
N ALA A 196 4.49 -14.88 -4.80
CA ALA A 196 5.07 -16.15 -5.26
C ALA A 196 4.81 -16.42 -6.75
N LYS A 197 3.64 -15.98 -7.26
CA LYS A 197 3.25 -16.19 -8.65
C LYS A 197 3.87 -15.16 -9.61
N PHE A 198 3.88 -13.88 -9.24
CA PHE A 198 4.18 -12.79 -10.17
C PHE A 198 5.54 -12.11 -9.91
N LEU A 199 6.08 -12.23 -8.70
CA LEU A 199 7.37 -11.67 -8.29
C LEU A 199 8.16 -12.67 -7.42
N PRO A 200 8.44 -13.89 -7.94
CA PRO A 200 9.13 -14.93 -7.19
C PRO A 200 10.49 -14.47 -6.66
N GLU A 201 11.21 -13.64 -7.41
CA GLU A 201 12.50 -13.08 -7.00
C GLU A 201 12.43 -12.22 -5.74
N VAL A 202 11.31 -11.53 -5.48
CA VAL A 202 11.07 -10.77 -4.24
C VAL A 202 10.64 -11.72 -3.13
N ALA A 203 9.70 -12.63 -3.44
CA ALA A 203 9.17 -13.59 -2.48
C ALA A 203 10.27 -14.52 -1.92
N ASP A 204 11.11 -15.08 -2.79
CA ASP A 204 12.16 -16.03 -2.41
C ASP A 204 13.24 -15.39 -1.54
N VAL A 205 13.58 -14.13 -1.83
CA VAL A 205 14.58 -13.40 -1.04
C VAL A 205 14.08 -13.18 0.38
N LEU A 206 12.86 -12.67 0.55
CA LEU A 206 12.33 -12.37 1.89
C LEU A 206 11.94 -13.62 2.67
N ASN A 207 11.46 -14.67 2.00
CA ASN A 207 11.14 -15.95 2.66
C ASN A 207 12.36 -16.60 3.33
N LYS A 208 13.59 -16.39 2.82
CA LYS A 208 14.83 -16.92 3.42
C LYS A 208 15.13 -16.38 4.81
N GLY A 209 14.59 -15.21 5.15
CA GLY A 209 14.88 -14.54 6.41
C GLY A 209 13.73 -14.50 7.40
N MET A 210 12.65 -15.24 7.15
CA MET A 210 11.49 -15.23 8.08
C MET A 210 11.86 -15.56 9.53
N GLU A 211 12.86 -16.42 9.74
CA GLU A 211 13.31 -16.84 11.09
C GLU A 211 14.16 -15.78 11.81
N VAL A 212 14.71 -14.80 11.08
CA VAL A 212 15.54 -13.74 11.68
C VAL A 212 14.81 -12.43 11.86
N LEU A 213 13.58 -12.32 11.36
CA LEU A 213 12.71 -11.16 11.62
C LEU A 213 12.39 -11.06 13.12
N ASP A 214 12.30 -9.85 13.61
CA ASP A 214 12.13 -9.52 15.04
C ASP A 214 13.31 -9.98 15.94
N THR A 215 14.51 -10.16 15.34
CA THR A 215 15.76 -10.44 16.05
C THR A 215 16.82 -9.38 15.74
N ASP A 216 17.94 -9.42 16.46
CA ASP A 216 19.13 -8.57 16.22
C ASP A 216 19.77 -8.77 14.84
N LYS A 217 19.45 -9.87 14.14
CA LYS A 217 19.95 -10.19 12.80
C LYS A 217 19.09 -9.61 11.67
N GLU A 218 17.90 -9.09 11.96
CA GLU A 218 16.97 -8.58 10.96
C GLU A 218 17.60 -7.49 10.09
N ALA A 219 18.26 -6.52 10.69
CA ALA A 219 18.84 -5.39 9.95
C ALA A 219 19.86 -5.85 8.90
N ALA A 220 20.76 -6.77 9.27
CA ALA A 220 21.76 -7.31 8.35
C ALA A 220 21.12 -8.13 7.23
N PHE A 221 20.09 -8.93 7.56
CA PHE A 221 19.34 -9.69 6.57
C PHE A 221 18.62 -8.77 5.57
N ILE A 222 17.95 -7.73 6.04
CA ILE A 222 17.22 -6.78 5.17
C ILE A 222 18.19 -6.01 4.27
N GLU A 223 19.38 -5.65 4.73
CA GLU A 223 20.43 -5.04 3.90
C GLU A 223 20.84 -5.96 2.76
N GLU A 224 21.10 -7.24 3.04
CA GLU A 224 21.42 -8.26 2.04
C GLU A 224 20.25 -8.46 1.06
N ALA A 225 19.02 -8.66 1.57
CA ALA A 225 17.82 -8.86 0.78
C ALA A 225 17.57 -7.72 -0.21
N TYR A 226 17.68 -6.47 0.26
CA TYR A 226 17.45 -5.29 -0.59
C TYR A 226 18.58 -5.06 -1.59
N SER A 227 19.79 -5.59 -1.35
CA SER A 227 20.89 -5.50 -2.32
C SER A 227 20.58 -6.23 -3.63
N ILE A 228 19.82 -7.33 -3.55
CA ILE A 228 19.48 -8.22 -4.67
C ILE A 228 18.02 -8.09 -5.15
N CYS A 229 17.12 -7.53 -4.35
CA CYS A 229 15.73 -7.32 -4.75
C CYS A 229 15.61 -6.41 -5.98
N PRO A 230 14.76 -6.74 -6.96
CA PRO A 230 14.46 -5.87 -8.08
C PRO A 230 13.76 -4.59 -7.62
N SER A 231 13.96 -3.49 -8.36
CA SER A 231 13.24 -2.24 -8.12
C SER A 231 11.97 -2.19 -8.97
N ILE A 232 10.85 -2.57 -8.38
CA ILE A 232 9.56 -2.66 -9.07
C ILE A 232 8.40 -2.20 -8.17
N SER A 233 7.39 -1.53 -8.73
CA SER A 233 6.18 -1.20 -7.97
C SER A 233 5.24 -2.40 -7.86
N ILE A 234 4.41 -2.42 -6.82
CA ILE A 234 3.35 -3.41 -6.66
C ILE A 234 2.37 -3.36 -7.82
N ASP A 235 2.13 -2.16 -8.36
CA ASP A 235 1.23 -1.93 -9.48
C ASP A 235 1.70 -2.69 -10.72
N TYR A 236 2.94 -2.49 -11.16
CA TYR A 236 3.52 -3.19 -12.31
C TYR A 236 3.80 -4.67 -12.05
N GLY A 237 4.25 -5.00 -10.83
CA GLY A 237 4.68 -6.34 -10.49
C GLY A 237 3.53 -7.32 -10.24
N VAL A 238 2.42 -6.83 -9.70
CA VAL A 238 1.30 -7.67 -9.23
C VAL A 238 -0.05 -7.22 -9.78
N MET A 239 -0.41 -5.93 -9.61
CA MET A 239 -1.78 -5.47 -9.87
C MET A 239 -2.16 -5.45 -11.36
N GLU A 240 -1.19 -5.30 -12.24
CA GLU A 240 -1.34 -5.31 -13.71
C GLU A 240 -1.37 -6.73 -14.32
N LYS A 241 -1.21 -7.79 -13.50
CA LYS A 241 -1.14 -9.19 -13.93
C LYS A 241 -2.49 -9.88 -13.79
#